data_fb73c708a231440125759e953e8ae596
#
_entry.id   fb73c708a231440125759e953e8ae596
#
_cell.length_a   1.000
_cell.length_b   1.000
_cell.length_c   1.000
_cell.angle_alpha   90.00
_cell.angle_beta   90.00
_cell.angle_gamma   90.00
#
_symmetry.space_group_name_H-M   'P 1'
#
loop_
_entity.id
_entity.type
_entity.pdbx_description
1 polymer ?
#
loop_
_entity_poly.entity_id
_entity_poly.type
_entity_poly.pdbx_seq_one_letter_code
_entity_poly.pdbx_strand_id
1 'polypeptide(L)'
;MATSVLDSENCRISCQPYSKWRDKLLPIIQKTAENNRHPFAENVDRALLDSKAFLFLSEDGFVALKPFDGDKVCVLFAYSFTQGATMKYQPEIEALSRKIGAKSIVFHTALEGAFIELCKRLGYRKTSQQEHISTWVKEIG
;
A
#
# COMPACT_ATOMS: atom_id res chain seq x y z
N MET A 1 26.91 0.23 7.71
CA MET A 1 26.18 0.43 7.58
C MET A 1 25.37 0.35 8.15
N ALA A 2 25.31 0.75 8.47
CA ALA A 2 24.57 0.66 9.04
C ALA A 2 23.68 0.39 8.75
N THR A 3 23.96 0.18 8.26
CA THR A 3 22.90 -0.09 7.73
C THR A 3 22.03 -0.65 8.64
N SER A 4 21.04 0.00 8.88
CA SER A 4 20.00 -0.57 9.63
C SER A 4 19.53 -1.79 8.88
N VAL A 5 18.91 -2.69 9.56
CA VAL A 5 18.34 -3.86 8.93
C VAL A 5 17.40 -3.46 7.81
N LEU A 6 16.72 -2.33 7.98
CA LEU A 6 15.79 -1.85 6.97
C LEU A 6 16.49 -1.31 5.73
N ASP A 7 17.71 -0.83 5.89
CA ASP A 7 18.47 -0.28 4.78
C ASP A 7 19.36 -1.31 4.13
N SER A 8 19.43 -2.49 4.72
CA SER A 8 20.27 -3.55 4.20
C SER A 8 19.50 -4.41 3.21
N GLU A 9 20.04 -5.52 2.90
CA GLU A 9 19.45 -6.50 2.01
C GLU A 9 18.08 -6.99 2.43
N ASN A 10 17.69 -6.80 3.70
CA ASN A 10 16.37 -7.24 4.17
C ASN A 10 15.26 -6.28 3.81
N CYS A 11 15.60 -5.01 3.57
CA CYS A 11 14.61 -4.03 3.17
C CYS A 11 14.73 -3.76 1.69
N ARG A 12 13.70 -4.14 0.95
CA ARG A 12 13.68 -4.02 -0.50
C ARG A 12 12.86 -2.85 -0.99
N ILE A 13 12.19 -2.16 -0.10
CA ILE A 13 11.43 -0.98 -0.45
C ILE A 13 12.06 0.23 0.23
N SER A 14 11.99 1.35 -0.46
CA SER A 14 12.55 2.60 0.07
C SER A 14 11.56 3.73 -0.09
N CYS A 15 11.54 4.62 0.91
CA CYS A 15 10.71 5.81 0.85
C CYS A 15 11.33 6.78 -0.15
N GLN A 16 10.53 7.25 -1.09
CA GLN A 16 10.98 8.14 -2.15
C GLN A 16 10.08 9.38 -2.21
N PRO A 17 10.64 10.54 -2.59
CA PRO A 17 9.81 11.73 -2.77
C PRO A 17 8.89 11.55 -3.99
N TYR A 18 7.59 11.66 -3.77
CA TYR A 18 6.61 11.46 -4.83
C TYR A 18 6.80 12.41 -6.00
N SER A 19 7.15 13.66 -5.72
CA SER A 19 7.32 14.66 -6.78
C SER A 19 8.33 14.22 -7.84
N LYS A 20 9.34 13.46 -7.43
CA LYS A 20 10.36 12.94 -8.33
C LYS A 20 9.80 11.85 -9.26
N TRP A 21 8.81 11.10 -8.79
CA TRP A 21 8.30 9.93 -9.51
C TRP A 21 6.91 10.14 -10.10
N ARG A 22 6.28 11.24 -9.78
CA ARG A 22 4.89 11.49 -10.16
C ARG A 22 4.61 11.29 -11.64
N ASP A 23 5.46 11.82 -12.51
CA ASP A 23 5.25 11.73 -13.96
C ASP A 23 5.20 10.30 -14.46
N LYS A 24 5.91 9.40 -13.78
CA LYS A 24 5.93 7.99 -14.15
C LYS A 24 4.82 7.19 -13.49
N LEU A 25 4.47 7.54 -12.27
CA LEU A 25 3.55 6.73 -11.47
C LEU A 25 2.09 7.16 -11.59
N LEU A 26 1.83 8.45 -11.75
CA LEU A 26 0.44 8.91 -11.85
C LEU A 26 -0.35 8.26 -12.97
N PRO A 27 0.21 8.09 -14.19
CA PRO A 27 -0.54 7.38 -15.23
C PRO A 27 -0.92 5.95 -14.85
N ILE A 28 -0.06 5.26 -14.10
CA ILE A 28 -0.35 3.90 -13.62
C ILE A 28 -1.51 3.94 -12.62
N ILE A 29 -1.47 4.89 -11.70
CA ILE A 29 -2.52 5.06 -10.69
C ILE A 29 -3.85 5.36 -11.38
N GLN A 30 -3.86 6.26 -12.35
CA GLN A 30 -5.04 6.65 -13.09
C GLN A 30 -5.64 5.48 -13.86
N LYS A 31 -4.81 4.72 -14.54
CA LYS A 31 -5.27 3.58 -15.33
C LYS A 31 -5.84 2.48 -14.43
N THR A 32 -5.21 2.24 -13.29
CA THR A 32 -5.72 1.25 -12.35
C THR A 32 -7.07 1.66 -11.79
N ALA A 33 -7.24 2.94 -11.49
CA ALA A 33 -8.52 3.46 -11.01
C ALA A 33 -9.62 3.26 -12.05
N GLU A 34 -9.33 3.55 -13.32
CA GLU A 34 -10.28 3.33 -14.40
C GLU A 34 -10.66 1.86 -14.54
N ASN A 35 -9.65 0.98 -14.55
CA ASN A 35 -9.87 -0.45 -14.72
C ASN A 35 -10.72 -1.05 -13.61
N ASN A 36 -10.60 -0.52 -12.40
CA ASN A 36 -11.34 -1.03 -11.24
C ASN A 36 -12.63 -0.26 -10.96
N ARG A 37 -12.95 0.73 -11.77
CA ARG A 37 -14.11 1.59 -11.57
C ARG A 37 -14.15 2.14 -10.14
N HIS A 38 -12.98 2.50 -9.63
CA HIS A 38 -12.79 3.01 -8.29
C HIS A 38 -11.99 4.31 -8.39
N PRO A 39 -12.66 5.47 -8.35
CA PRO A 39 -12.03 6.77 -8.69
C PRO A 39 -11.15 7.31 -7.56
N PHE A 40 -10.08 6.61 -7.25
CA PHE A 40 -9.19 6.98 -6.16
C PHE A 40 -7.96 7.78 -6.62
N ALA A 41 -7.69 7.87 -7.94
CA ALA A 41 -6.42 8.42 -8.42
C ALA A 41 -6.13 9.83 -7.93
N GLU A 42 -7.13 10.71 -7.97
CA GLU A 42 -6.93 12.09 -7.53
C GLU A 42 -6.65 12.16 -6.03
N ASN A 43 -7.32 11.35 -5.23
CA ASN A 43 -7.12 11.33 -3.79
C ASN A 43 -5.73 10.80 -3.43
N VAL A 44 -5.25 9.79 -4.13
CA VAL A 44 -3.91 9.23 -3.92
C VAL A 44 -2.86 10.27 -4.30
N ASP A 45 -3.00 10.88 -5.46
CA ASP A 45 -2.06 11.88 -5.95
C ASP A 45 -1.96 13.05 -4.96
N ARG A 46 -3.11 13.55 -4.52
CA ARG A 46 -3.14 14.68 -3.60
C ARG A 46 -2.53 14.34 -2.24
N ALA A 47 -2.84 13.17 -1.71
CA ALA A 47 -2.29 12.75 -0.42
C ALA A 47 -0.77 12.64 -0.48
N LEU A 48 -0.24 12.13 -1.58
CA LEU A 48 1.20 12.02 -1.77
C LEU A 48 1.85 13.39 -1.95
N LEU A 49 1.22 14.29 -2.72
CA LEU A 49 1.74 15.64 -2.91
C LEU A 49 1.74 16.46 -1.61
N ASP A 50 0.71 16.27 -0.78
CA ASP A 50 0.56 17.00 0.47
C ASP A 50 1.31 16.36 1.64
N SER A 51 2.09 15.34 1.38
CA SER A 51 2.85 14.60 2.40
C SER A 51 1.97 13.98 3.49
N LYS A 52 0.73 13.67 3.16
CA LYS A 52 -0.17 12.94 4.04
C LYS A 52 -0.05 11.44 3.83
N ALA A 53 0.53 11.03 2.71
CA ALA A 53 0.87 9.66 2.42
C ALA A 53 2.29 9.62 1.89
N PHE A 54 2.92 8.46 1.98
CA PHE A 54 4.32 8.29 1.62
C PHE A 54 4.48 7.21 0.57
N LEU A 55 5.34 7.47 -0.40
CA LEU A 55 5.64 6.56 -1.48
C LEU A 55 6.80 5.66 -1.11
N PHE A 56 6.61 4.35 -1.28
CA PHE A 56 7.67 3.37 -1.11
C PHE A 56 7.84 2.61 -2.41
N LEU A 57 9.06 2.59 -2.93
CA LEU A 57 9.39 1.96 -4.20
C LEU A 57 10.27 0.74 -4.01
N SER A 58 10.09 -0.24 -4.89
CA SER A 58 10.94 -1.42 -5.00
C SER A 58 11.12 -1.76 -6.47
N GLU A 59 11.94 -2.77 -6.74
CA GLU A 59 12.09 -3.28 -8.09
C GLU A 59 10.81 -3.89 -8.64
N ASP A 60 9.98 -4.40 -7.75
CA ASP A 60 8.80 -5.19 -8.12
C ASP A 60 7.50 -4.39 -8.10
N GLY A 61 7.53 -3.14 -7.64
CA GLY A 61 6.32 -2.35 -7.59
C GLY A 61 6.45 -1.16 -6.67
N PHE A 62 5.30 -0.59 -6.29
CA PHE A 62 5.30 0.53 -5.36
C PHE A 62 4.02 0.52 -4.54
N VAL A 63 4.07 1.22 -3.40
CA VAL A 63 2.94 1.31 -2.49
C VAL A 63 2.88 2.71 -1.89
N ALA A 64 1.67 3.22 -1.71
CA ALA A 64 1.43 4.47 -1.02
C ALA A 64 0.76 4.17 0.31
N LEU A 65 1.40 4.55 1.41
CA LEU A 65 0.92 4.30 2.76
C LEU A 65 0.54 5.62 3.43
N LYS A 66 -0.62 5.65 4.06
CA LYS A 66 -1.11 6.84 4.76
C LYS A 66 -1.40 6.51 6.22
N PRO A 67 -0.64 7.09 7.17
CA PRO A 67 -0.98 6.98 8.58
C PRO A 67 -2.28 7.74 8.87
N PHE A 68 -3.12 7.19 9.72
CA PHE A 68 -4.34 7.87 10.14
C PHE A 68 -4.81 7.38 11.51
N ASP A 69 -5.66 8.17 12.16
CA ASP A 69 -6.22 7.86 13.47
C ASP A 69 -5.19 7.51 14.56
N GLY A 70 -3.92 7.90 14.36
CA GLY A 70 -2.88 7.72 15.35
C GLY A 70 -2.29 6.32 15.43
N ASP A 71 -3.05 5.28 15.11
CA ASP A 71 -2.58 3.90 15.24
C ASP A 71 -2.92 3.02 14.04
N LYS A 72 -3.25 3.62 12.91
CA LYS A 72 -3.60 2.87 11.71
C LYS A 72 -2.79 3.34 10.51
N VAL A 73 -2.61 2.44 9.55
CA VAL A 73 -2.01 2.78 8.26
C VAL A 73 -2.97 2.30 7.17
N CYS A 74 -3.28 3.17 6.24
CA CYS A 74 -4.08 2.81 5.07
C CYS A 74 -3.15 2.61 3.88
N VAL A 75 -3.30 1.48 3.20
CA VAL A 75 -2.65 1.27 1.91
C VAL A 75 -3.54 1.94 0.87
N LEU A 76 -3.20 3.16 0.50
CA LEU A 76 -3.97 3.91 -0.48
C LEU A 76 -3.88 3.30 -1.86
N PHE A 77 -2.72 2.76 -2.20
CA PHE A 77 -2.48 2.19 -3.51
C PHE A 77 -1.28 1.25 -3.44
N ALA A 78 -1.39 0.14 -4.16
CA ALA A 78 -0.28 -0.80 -4.30
C ALA A 78 -0.30 -1.32 -5.73
N TYR A 79 0.86 -1.38 -6.34
CA TYR A 79 0.99 -1.85 -7.72
C TYR A 79 2.18 -2.78 -7.84
N SER A 80 1.96 -3.93 -8.46
CA SER A 80 3.01 -4.93 -8.66
C SER A 80 3.37 -4.99 -10.13
N PHE A 81 4.66 -4.81 -10.42
CA PHE A 81 5.18 -5.00 -11.78
C PHE A 81 5.37 -6.48 -12.08
N THR A 82 5.50 -7.30 -11.04
CA THR A 82 5.71 -8.73 -11.18
C THR A 82 4.73 -9.48 -10.28
N GLN A 83 4.49 -10.74 -10.62
CA GLN A 83 3.62 -11.59 -9.82
C GLN A 83 4.24 -11.88 -8.46
N GLY A 84 3.42 -11.94 -7.42
CA GLY A 84 3.86 -12.31 -6.09
C GLY A 84 4.48 -11.19 -5.26
N ALA A 85 4.52 -9.97 -5.79
CA ALA A 85 5.12 -8.85 -5.04
C ALA A 85 4.39 -8.57 -3.74
N THR A 86 3.07 -8.72 -3.70
CA THR A 86 2.28 -8.48 -2.50
C THR A 86 2.73 -9.39 -1.35
N MET A 87 2.89 -10.68 -1.62
CA MET A 87 3.39 -11.63 -0.62
C MET A 87 4.79 -11.29 -0.18
N LYS A 88 5.64 -10.94 -1.14
CA LYS A 88 7.04 -10.68 -0.90
C LYS A 88 7.27 -9.48 0.01
N TYR A 89 6.45 -8.43 -0.16
CA TYR A 89 6.65 -7.17 0.57
C TYR A 89 5.73 -6.97 1.77
N GLN A 90 4.78 -7.88 1.98
CA GLN A 90 3.88 -7.75 3.14
C GLN A 90 4.64 -7.64 4.47
N PRO A 91 5.65 -8.46 4.75
CA PRO A 91 6.40 -8.32 6.01
C PRO A 91 7.04 -6.95 6.17
N GLU A 92 7.53 -6.36 5.09
CA GLU A 92 8.17 -5.05 5.15
C GLU A 92 7.15 -3.94 5.40
N ILE A 93 5.98 -4.05 4.79
CA ILE A 93 4.89 -3.10 5.02
C ILE A 93 4.47 -3.16 6.49
N GLU A 94 4.36 -4.36 7.05
CA GLU A 94 4.02 -4.52 8.46
C GLU A 94 5.09 -3.93 9.36
N ALA A 95 6.36 -4.16 9.04
CA ALA A 95 7.46 -3.63 9.83
C ALA A 95 7.47 -2.10 9.82
N LEU A 96 7.27 -1.50 8.64
CA LEU A 96 7.20 -0.04 8.52
C LEU A 96 6.02 0.51 9.30
N SER A 97 4.88 -0.16 9.23
CA SER A 97 3.68 0.28 9.93
C SER A 97 3.86 0.23 11.44
N ARG A 98 4.48 -0.83 11.96
CA ARG A 98 4.78 -0.94 13.39
C ARG A 98 5.77 0.13 13.85
N LYS A 99 6.72 0.46 12.99
CA LYS A 99 7.76 1.44 13.32
C LYS A 99 7.16 2.82 13.59
N ILE A 100 6.07 3.16 12.94
CA ILE A 100 5.40 4.44 13.17
C ILE A 100 4.25 4.33 14.19
N GLY A 101 4.15 3.19 14.89
CA GLY A 101 3.17 3.01 15.95
C GLY A 101 1.81 2.49 15.51
N ALA A 102 1.68 2.02 14.29
CA ALA A 102 0.42 1.49 13.81
C ALA A 102 0.12 0.13 14.42
N LYS A 103 -1.14 -0.09 14.74
CA LYS A 103 -1.64 -1.36 15.28
C LYS A 103 -2.46 -2.11 14.26
N SER A 104 -2.84 -1.48 13.15
CA SER A 104 -3.58 -2.15 12.09
C SER A 104 -3.26 -1.54 10.73
N ILE A 105 -3.46 -2.35 9.69
CA ILE A 105 -3.32 -1.94 8.31
C ILE A 105 -4.69 -2.09 7.66
N VAL A 106 -5.11 -1.07 6.92
CA VAL A 106 -6.43 -1.02 6.27
C VAL A 106 -6.25 -0.80 4.77
N PHE A 107 -7.08 -1.43 3.96
CA PHE A 107 -7.15 -1.07 2.54
C PHE A 107 -8.56 -1.30 2.00
N HIS A 108 -8.82 -0.68 0.84
CA HIS A 108 -10.08 -0.79 0.13
C HIS A 108 -9.79 -1.31 -1.26
N THR A 109 -10.60 -2.22 -1.77
CA THR A 109 -10.33 -2.82 -3.07
C THR A 109 -11.62 -3.17 -3.82
N ALA A 110 -11.55 -3.07 -5.15
CA ALA A 110 -12.59 -3.57 -6.04
C ALA A 110 -12.25 -4.98 -6.54
N LEU A 111 -11.08 -5.49 -6.20
CA LEU A 111 -10.64 -6.80 -6.66
C LEU A 111 -11.38 -7.93 -5.95
N GLU A 112 -11.49 -9.06 -6.64
CA GLU A 112 -12.15 -10.25 -6.11
C GLU A 112 -11.31 -11.49 -6.45
N GLY A 113 -11.80 -12.65 -6.08
CA GLY A 113 -11.17 -13.92 -6.44
C GLY A 113 -9.84 -14.17 -5.78
N ALA A 114 -8.83 -14.47 -6.58
CA ALA A 114 -7.52 -14.88 -6.07
C ALA A 114 -6.88 -13.85 -5.15
N PHE A 115 -7.05 -12.56 -5.45
CA PHE A 115 -6.49 -11.52 -4.61
C PHE A 115 -7.10 -11.54 -3.20
N ILE A 116 -8.40 -11.75 -3.11
CA ILE A 116 -9.10 -11.82 -1.82
C ILE A 116 -8.63 -13.04 -1.03
N GLU A 117 -8.47 -14.17 -1.70
CA GLU A 117 -7.95 -15.36 -1.02
C GLU A 117 -6.54 -15.14 -0.48
N LEU A 118 -5.72 -14.41 -1.25
CA LEU A 118 -4.40 -14.03 -0.79
C LEU A 118 -4.47 -13.15 0.46
N CYS A 119 -5.36 -12.15 0.46
CA CYS A 119 -5.52 -11.27 1.60
C CYS A 119 -5.93 -12.03 2.86
N LYS A 120 -6.81 -13.00 2.72
CA LYS A 120 -7.22 -13.84 3.85
C LYS A 120 -6.03 -14.63 4.40
N ARG A 121 -5.20 -15.17 3.53
CA ARG A 121 -4.00 -15.91 3.95
C ARG A 121 -3.00 -15.01 4.65
N LEU A 122 -2.94 -13.74 4.25
CA LEU A 122 -2.06 -12.76 4.89
C LEU A 122 -2.60 -12.25 6.22
N GLY A 123 -3.81 -12.66 6.59
CA GLY A 123 -4.37 -12.32 7.88
C GLY A 123 -5.34 -11.15 7.88
N TYR A 124 -5.73 -10.68 6.70
CA TYR A 124 -6.73 -9.62 6.61
C TYR A 124 -8.14 -10.18 6.75
N ARG A 125 -9.03 -9.37 7.32
CA ARG A 125 -10.44 -9.70 7.40
C ARG A 125 -11.26 -8.57 6.81
N LYS A 126 -12.39 -8.92 6.22
CA LYS A 126 -13.30 -7.96 5.63
C LYS A 126 -14.11 -7.29 6.72
N THR A 127 -14.16 -5.97 6.71
CA THR A 127 -14.92 -5.21 7.70
C THR A 127 -16.15 -4.53 7.11
N SER A 128 -16.15 -4.24 5.81
CA SER A 128 -17.32 -3.61 5.19
C SER A 128 -17.31 -3.83 3.69
N GLN A 129 -18.48 -3.59 3.09
CA GLN A 129 -18.69 -3.68 1.66
C GLN A 129 -19.57 -2.52 1.26
N GLN A 130 -19.13 -1.74 0.27
CA GLN A 130 -19.92 -0.65 -0.27
C GLN A 130 -19.89 -0.74 -1.78
N GLU A 131 -20.98 -1.14 -2.38
CA GLU A 131 -21.08 -1.43 -3.82
C GLU A 131 -20.04 -2.50 -4.18
N HIS A 132 -19.13 -2.22 -5.12
CA HIS A 132 -18.11 -3.19 -5.54
C HIS A 132 -16.80 -3.03 -4.77
N ILE A 133 -16.77 -2.16 -3.75
CA ILE A 133 -15.56 -1.91 -2.97
C ILE A 133 -15.67 -2.58 -1.62
N SER A 134 -14.68 -3.40 -1.27
CA SER A 134 -14.60 -4.02 0.05
C SER A 134 -13.46 -3.43 0.86
N THR A 135 -13.63 -3.39 2.17
CA THR A 135 -12.64 -2.87 3.12
C THR A 135 -12.09 -4.02 3.95
N TRP A 136 -10.77 -4.06 4.07
CA TRP A 136 -10.05 -5.13 4.75
C TRP A 136 -9.10 -4.57 5.78
N VAL A 137 -8.96 -5.27 6.90
CA VAL A 137 -8.12 -4.84 8.02
C VAL A 137 -7.29 -6.00 8.51
N LYS A 138 -6.03 -5.73 8.84
CA LYS A 138 -5.17 -6.68 9.53
C LYS A 138 -4.64 -6.04 10.80
N GLU A 139 -4.83 -6.72 11.92
CA GLU A 139 -4.25 -6.29 13.21
C GLU A 139 -2.78 -6.71 13.23
N ILE A 140 -1.90 -5.80 13.57
CA ILE A 140 -0.45 -6.06 13.59
C ILE A 140 0.21 -5.68 14.91
N GLY A 141 -0.54 -5.03 15.80
CA GLY A 141 0.01 -4.54 17.04
C GLY A 141 -0.30 -5.36 18.27
#